data_66e7708a32d07a0e7b02c7232f1085f5
#
_entry.id   66e7708a32d07a0e7b02c7232f1085f5
#
_cell.length_a   1.000
_cell.length_b   1.000
_cell.length_c   1.000
_cell.angle_alpha   90.00
_cell.angle_beta   90.00
_cell.angle_gamma   90.00
#
_symmetry.space_group_name_H-M   'P 1'
#
loop_
_entity.id
_entity.type
_entity.pdbx_description
1 polymer ?
#
loop_
_entity_poly.entity_id
_entity_poly.type
_entity_poly.pdbx_seq_one_letter_code
_entity_poly.pdbx_strand_id
1 'polypeptide(L)'
;MPNELTLRVTPEIAATHKLLRKEVERVLRGQGLLQHEEIIGIHVRKRSIDARGKVPVMQLQILVFGAGEEADWKAVQWALIEPGAAYLPEYQDVREAKEVHIVGAGPAGLFAALRLLEQGVKPIVWERGKDVRERVKDLKGINVNHVVNPDSNYCFGEGGAGTYSDGKLYTRSKKRGDMRHILELLVGFGAVPEILVEAHPHIGTNRLPKIITAIRECILAHGGEVHFGHRVVDILLERAGSLPSRSKVGEDSGAFHGSGLFCRIVGLEVMKIGRSDDLAVNGDIRKIPTKRVILATGHSARDIFELLVRRKIAVETKP
;
A
#
# COMPACT_ATOMS: atom_id res chain seq x y z
N MET A 1 5.70 4.32 -31.22
CA MET A 1 5.50 4.66 -29.80
C MET A 1 4.58 5.85 -29.72
N PRO A 2 3.59 5.87 -28.83
CA PRO A 2 2.64 6.98 -28.73
C PRO A 2 3.36 8.31 -28.47
N ASN A 3 2.86 9.39 -29.11
CA ASN A 3 3.40 10.73 -28.93
C ASN A 3 3.02 11.28 -27.55
N GLU A 4 4.00 11.77 -26.78
CA GLU A 4 3.76 12.43 -25.50
C GLU A 4 3.60 13.93 -25.68
N LEU A 5 2.48 14.48 -25.18
CA LEU A 5 2.14 15.88 -25.32
C LEU A 5 1.80 16.50 -23.96
N THR A 6 2.32 17.71 -23.70
CA THR A 6 1.92 18.52 -22.54
C THR A 6 1.06 19.67 -23.01
N LEU A 7 -0.18 19.78 -22.47
CA LEU A 7 -1.13 20.84 -22.78
C LEU A 7 -1.48 21.67 -21.55
N ARG A 8 -1.72 22.96 -21.80
CA ARG A 8 -2.36 23.88 -20.85
C ARG A 8 -3.70 24.32 -21.45
N VAL A 9 -4.78 23.90 -20.83
CA VAL A 9 -6.15 24.12 -21.36
C VAL A 9 -7.07 24.61 -20.24
N THR A 10 -8.23 25.14 -20.62
CA THR A 10 -9.26 25.49 -19.63
C THR A 10 -9.88 24.23 -19.01
N PRO A 11 -10.47 24.33 -17.81
CA PRO A 11 -11.19 23.21 -17.20
C PRO A 11 -12.27 22.60 -18.10
N GLU A 12 -12.97 23.41 -18.87
CA GLU A 12 -14.00 22.98 -19.83
C GLU A 12 -13.42 22.07 -20.93
N ILE A 13 -12.29 22.47 -21.52
CA ILE A 13 -11.60 21.65 -22.53
C ILE A 13 -11.11 20.34 -21.91
N ALA A 14 -10.53 20.41 -20.71
CA ALA A 14 -10.04 19.23 -20.01
C ALA A 14 -11.14 18.22 -19.62
N ALA A 15 -12.35 18.70 -19.35
CA ALA A 15 -13.50 17.89 -18.95
C ALA A 15 -14.25 17.25 -20.14
N THR A 16 -14.08 17.78 -21.35
CA THR A 16 -14.84 17.37 -22.53
C THR A 16 -13.95 16.65 -23.54
N HIS A 17 -14.10 15.34 -23.68
CA HIS A 17 -13.26 14.54 -24.60
C HIS A 17 -13.22 15.09 -26.02
N LYS A 18 -14.37 15.54 -26.56
CA LYS A 18 -14.45 16.12 -27.92
C LYS A 18 -13.64 17.41 -28.06
N LEU A 19 -13.67 18.29 -27.02
CA LEU A 19 -12.91 19.55 -27.04
C LEU A 19 -11.42 19.27 -26.85
N LEU A 20 -11.08 18.35 -25.95
CA LEU A 20 -9.71 17.93 -25.72
C LEU A 20 -9.09 17.36 -27.01
N ARG A 21 -9.81 16.49 -27.73
CA ARG A 21 -9.35 15.92 -28.99
C ARG A 21 -9.06 17.01 -30.03
N LYS A 22 -9.97 17.95 -30.19
CA LYS A 22 -9.76 19.08 -31.13
C LYS A 22 -8.51 19.89 -30.76
N GLU A 23 -8.30 20.13 -29.49
CA GLU A 23 -7.14 20.89 -29.02
C GLU A 23 -5.83 20.14 -29.26
N VAL A 24 -5.81 18.81 -29.02
CA VAL A 24 -4.68 17.91 -29.32
C VAL A 24 -4.37 17.96 -30.83
N GLU A 25 -5.37 17.81 -31.69
CA GLU A 25 -5.21 17.87 -33.15
C GLU A 25 -4.65 19.23 -33.60
N ARG A 26 -5.15 20.32 -33.02
CA ARG A 26 -4.67 21.66 -33.30
C ARG A 26 -3.19 21.85 -33.00
N VAL A 27 -2.76 21.35 -31.81
CA VAL A 27 -1.37 21.48 -31.35
C VAL A 27 -0.44 20.60 -32.19
N LEU A 28 -0.81 19.37 -32.47
CA LEU A 28 0.01 18.44 -33.25
C LEU A 28 0.18 18.94 -34.70
N ARG A 29 -0.87 19.50 -35.33
CA ARG A 29 -0.77 20.15 -36.64
C ARG A 29 0.18 21.34 -36.61
N GLY A 30 0.08 22.18 -35.59
CA GLY A 30 0.96 23.33 -35.40
C GLY A 30 2.43 22.97 -35.22
N GLN A 31 2.71 21.79 -34.70
CA GLN A 31 4.07 21.25 -34.53
C GLN A 31 4.58 20.42 -35.73
N GLY A 32 3.75 20.27 -36.79
CA GLY A 32 4.09 19.44 -37.96
C GLY A 32 4.12 17.93 -37.70
N LEU A 33 3.62 17.51 -36.55
CA LEU A 33 3.60 16.07 -36.13
C LEU A 33 2.38 15.33 -36.65
N LEU A 34 1.37 16.02 -37.16
CA LEU A 34 0.15 15.45 -37.74
C LEU A 34 0.00 15.92 -39.17
N GLN A 35 0.53 15.20 -40.14
CA GLN A 35 0.37 15.54 -41.55
C GLN A 35 -0.81 14.86 -42.22
N HIS A 36 -1.08 13.59 -41.96
CA HIS A 36 -2.21 12.83 -42.54
C HIS A 36 -2.64 11.63 -41.66
N GLU A 37 -2.05 11.45 -40.50
CA GLU A 37 -2.35 10.30 -39.63
C GLU A 37 -3.58 10.58 -38.78
N GLU A 38 -4.49 9.61 -38.72
CA GLU A 38 -5.67 9.67 -37.87
C GLU A 38 -5.28 9.37 -36.43
N ILE A 39 -5.67 10.24 -35.48
CA ILE A 39 -5.57 9.95 -34.06
C ILE A 39 -6.61 8.88 -33.70
N ILE A 40 -6.17 7.69 -33.31
CA ILE A 40 -7.05 6.59 -32.90
C ILE A 40 -7.42 6.68 -31.41
N GLY A 41 -6.56 7.29 -30.58
CA GLY A 41 -6.82 7.42 -29.15
C GLY A 41 -6.04 8.53 -28.45
N ILE A 42 -6.59 8.98 -27.32
CA ILE A 42 -5.97 9.96 -26.43
C ILE A 42 -6.12 9.46 -25.00
N HIS A 43 -4.99 9.36 -24.28
CA HIS A 43 -4.98 8.98 -22.87
C HIS A 43 -4.32 10.05 -22.02
N VAL A 44 -5.03 10.56 -21.01
CA VAL A 44 -4.49 11.52 -20.04
C VAL A 44 -3.71 10.75 -18.97
N ARG A 45 -2.38 10.89 -18.97
CA ARG A 45 -1.49 10.26 -17.97
C ARG A 45 -1.40 11.02 -16.66
N LYS A 46 -1.50 12.37 -16.76
CA LYS A 46 -1.42 13.23 -15.57
C LYS A 46 -2.25 14.48 -15.76
N ARG A 47 -2.94 14.89 -14.72
CA ARG A 47 -3.75 16.09 -14.64
C ARG A 47 -3.39 16.88 -13.39
N SER A 48 -3.16 18.20 -13.54
CA SER A 48 -2.99 19.11 -12.42
C SER A 48 -3.68 20.45 -12.69
N ILE A 49 -4.07 21.13 -11.62
CA ILE A 49 -4.69 22.46 -11.69
C ILE A 49 -3.64 23.50 -11.33
N ASP A 50 -3.48 24.51 -12.19
CA ASP A 50 -2.73 25.72 -11.90
C ASP A 50 -3.72 26.87 -11.68
N ALA A 51 -3.95 27.23 -10.41
CA ALA A 51 -4.87 28.27 -9.99
C ALA A 51 -4.15 29.57 -9.54
N ARG A 52 -2.87 29.74 -9.88
CA ARG A 52 -2.09 30.95 -9.52
C ARG A 52 -2.47 32.18 -10.35
N GLY A 53 -3.10 31.96 -11.48
CA GLY A 53 -3.60 33.05 -12.36
C GLY A 53 -5.02 33.45 -12.01
N LYS A 54 -5.52 34.51 -12.71
CA LYS A 54 -6.92 34.96 -12.58
C LYS A 54 -7.94 33.93 -13.02
N VAL A 55 -7.59 33.06 -13.97
CA VAL A 55 -8.41 31.94 -14.44
C VAL A 55 -7.64 30.66 -14.21
N PRO A 56 -8.25 29.63 -13.55
CA PRO A 56 -7.63 28.32 -13.38
C PRO A 56 -7.33 27.66 -14.74
N VAL A 57 -6.17 27.02 -14.85
CA VAL A 57 -5.74 26.30 -16.04
C VAL A 57 -5.44 24.85 -15.66
N MET A 58 -5.87 23.92 -16.51
CA MET A 58 -5.53 22.51 -16.39
C MET A 58 -4.24 22.24 -17.16
N GLN A 59 -3.26 21.64 -16.49
CA GLN A 59 -2.07 21.11 -17.13
C GLN A 59 -2.21 19.61 -17.28
N LEU A 60 -2.15 19.13 -18.51
CA LEU A 60 -2.34 17.72 -18.87
C LEU A 60 -1.07 17.15 -19.50
N GLN A 61 -0.68 15.94 -19.10
CA GLN A 61 0.26 15.11 -19.85
C GLN A 61 -0.54 14.02 -20.54
N ILE A 62 -0.41 13.92 -21.84
CA ILE A 62 -1.29 13.12 -22.70
C ILE A 62 -0.41 12.20 -23.56
N LEU A 63 -0.84 10.94 -23.71
CA LEU A 63 -0.38 10.07 -24.78
C LEU A 63 -1.37 10.14 -25.94
N VAL A 64 -0.85 10.30 -27.15
CA VAL A 64 -1.63 10.30 -28.36
C VAL A 64 -1.23 9.08 -29.19
N PHE A 65 -2.20 8.26 -29.54
CA PHE A 65 -2.04 7.06 -30.33
C PHE A 65 -2.47 7.32 -31.77
N GLY A 66 -1.60 6.97 -32.71
CA GLY A 66 -1.82 7.06 -34.15
C GLY A 66 -2.05 5.71 -34.80
N ALA A 67 -2.18 5.69 -36.12
CA ALA A 67 -2.26 4.46 -36.89
C ALA A 67 -1.04 3.56 -36.65
N GLY A 68 -1.27 2.25 -36.45
CA GLY A 68 -0.24 1.29 -36.11
C GLY A 68 -0.03 1.06 -34.59
N GLU A 69 -0.75 1.78 -33.74
CA GLU A 69 -0.69 1.66 -32.28
C GLU A 69 -2.00 1.13 -31.67
N GLU A 70 -2.79 0.39 -32.47
CA GLU A 70 -4.12 -0.11 -32.08
C GLU A 70 -4.05 -1.10 -30.90
N ALA A 71 -2.99 -1.89 -30.80
CA ALA A 71 -2.80 -2.83 -29.70
C ALA A 71 -2.57 -2.11 -28.38
N ASP A 72 -1.70 -1.09 -28.38
CA ASP A 72 -1.40 -0.28 -27.19
C ASP A 72 -2.62 0.52 -26.76
N TRP A 73 -3.38 1.08 -27.73
CA TRP A 73 -4.61 1.80 -27.43
C TRP A 73 -5.69 0.88 -26.84
N LYS A 74 -5.86 -0.34 -27.38
CA LYS A 74 -6.79 -1.33 -26.82
C LYS A 74 -6.44 -1.72 -25.39
N ALA A 75 -5.16 -1.88 -25.08
CA ALA A 75 -4.70 -2.16 -23.71
C ALA A 75 -5.07 -1.04 -22.74
N VAL A 76 -4.89 0.22 -23.13
CA VAL A 76 -5.30 1.39 -22.34
C VAL A 76 -6.81 1.43 -22.14
N GLN A 77 -7.59 1.21 -23.20
CA GLN A 77 -9.06 1.16 -23.12
C GLN A 77 -9.55 0.06 -22.20
N TRP A 78 -8.97 -1.15 -22.30
CA TRP A 78 -9.31 -2.27 -21.43
C TRP A 78 -9.04 -1.96 -19.97
N ALA A 79 -7.89 -1.38 -19.66
CA ALA A 79 -7.53 -0.98 -18.30
C ALA A 79 -8.48 0.09 -17.70
N LEU A 80 -9.09 0.93 -18.54
CA LEU A 80 -10.09 1.90 -18.11
C LEU A 80 -11.49 1.29 -17.89
N ILE A 81 -11.83 0.23 -18.63
CA ILE A 81 -13.13 -0.44 -18.54
C ILE A 81 -13.14 -1.48 -17.42
N GLU A 82 -12.06 -2.26 -17.31
CA GLU A 82 -11.91 -3.37 -16.36
C GLU A 82 -10.70 -3.14 -15.41
N PRO A 83 -10.71 -2.06 -14.62
CA PRO A 83 -9.55 -1.71 -13.80
C PRO A 83 -9.20 -2.79 -12.78
N GLY A 84 -10.17 -3.51 -12.24
CA GLY A 84 -9.94 -4.62 -11.33
C GLY A 84 -9.08 -5.70 -11.96
N ALA A 85 -9.47 -6.18 -13.15
CA ALA A 85 -8.73 -7.20 -13.89
C ALA A 85 -7.39 -6.69 -14.45
N ALA A 86 -7.32 -5.37 -14.80
CA ALA A 86 -6.13 -4.79 -15.42
C ALA A 86 -5.00 -4.51 -14.43
N TYR A 87 -5.33 -4.21 -13.17
CA TYR A 87 -4.34 -3.68 -12.21
C TYR A 87 -4.02 -4.62 -11.05
N LEU A 88 -4.75 -5.71 -10.88
CA LEU A 88 -4.38 -6.73 -9.90
C LEU A 88 -3.43 -7.73 -10.55
N PRO A 89 -2.29 -8.03 -9.89
CA PRO A 89 -1.44 -9.13 -10.31
C PRO A 89 -2.13 -10.47 -10.09
N GLU A 90 -1.59 -11.51 -10.69
CA GLU A 90 -2.01 -12.88 -10.40
C GLU A 90 -1.47 -13.29 -9.03
N TYR A 91 -2.37 -13.63 -8.11
CA TYR A 91 -2.02 -14.13 -6.79
C TYR A 91 -2.05 -15.65 -6.76
N GLN A 92 -1.07 -16.24 -6.10
CA GLN A 92 -0.94 -17.69 -5.99
C GLN A 92 -1.72 -18.23 -4.79
N ASP A 93 -2.24 -19.46 -4.89
CA ASP A 93 -2.74 -20.18 -3.73
C ASP A 93 -1.55 -20.62 -2.86
N VAL A 94 -1.53 -20.14 -1.62
CA VAL A 94 -0.38 -20.32 -0.71
C VAL A 94 -0.70 -21.15 0.52
N ARG A 95 -1.80 -21.92 0.53
CA ARG A 95 -2.23 -22.71 1.69
C ARG A 95 -1.13 -23.63 2.21
N GLU A 96 -0.38 -24.26 1.33
CA GLU A 96 0.72 -25.18 1.66
C GLU A 96 2.12 -24.56 1.51
N ALA A 97 2.19 -23.24 1.33
CA ALA A 97 3.47 -22.55 1.09
C ALA A 97 4.22 -22.25 2.40
N LYS A 98 5.48 -21.83 2.24
CA LYS A 98 6.31 -21.37 3.38
C LYS A 98 5.71 -20.08 3.95
N GLU A 99 5.67 -20.00 5.28
CA GLU A 99 5.05 -18.91 6.01
C GLU A 99 6.01 -17.74 6.27
N VAL A 100 5.45 -16.53 6.22
CA VAL A 100 6.08 -15.31 6.72
C VAL A 100 5.08 -14.59 7.60
N HIS A 101 5.48 -14.31 8.85
CA HIS A 101 4.64 -13.59 9.80
C HIS A 101 4.81 -12.08 9.66
N ILE A 102 3.70 -11.36 9.61
CA ILE A 102 3.66 -9.91 9.50
C ILE A 102 3.02 -9.35 10.77
N VAL A 103 3.68 -8.42 11.42
CA VAL A 103 3.17 -7.76 12.62
C VAL A 103 2.60 -6.40 12.26
N GLY A 104 1.28 -6.28 12.30
CA GLY A 104 0.51 -5.09 11.94
C GLY A 104 -0.20 -5.22 10.59
N ALA A 105 -1.51 -4.93 10.58
CA ALA A 105 -2.37 -4.87 9.41
C ALA A 105 -2.58 -3.42 8.89
N GLY A 106 -1.60 -2.56 9.09
CA GLY A 106 -1.53 -1.24 8.46
C GLY A 106 -1.18 -1.34 6.97
N PRO A 107 -1.05 -0.19 6.25
CA PRO A 107 -0.74 -0.21 4.83
C PRO A 107 0.50 -1.03 4.48
N ALA A 108 1.59 -0.86 5.25
CA ALA A 108 2.83 -1.60 5.02
C ALA A 108 2.63 -3.12 5.15
N GLY A 109 1.87 -3.58 6.17
CA GLY A 109 1.60 -5.01 6.38
C GLY A 109 0.69 -5.60 5.31
N LEU A 110 -0.36 -4.90 4.92
CA LEU A 110 -1.29 -5.36 3.90
C LEU A 110 -0.62 -5.46 2.51
N PHE A 111 0.16 -4.44 2.11
CA PHE A 111 0.92 -4.52 0.85
C PHE A 111 2.04 -5.56 0.89
N ALA A 112 2.69 -5.76 2.05
CA ALA A 112 3.64 -6.85 2.22
C ALA A 112 2.97 -8.22 2.06
N ALA A 113 1.76 -8.41 2.60
CA ALA A 113 1.00 -9.63 2.43
C ALA A 113 0.63 -9.90 0.96
N LEU A 114 0.14 -8.88 0.23
CA LEU A 114 -0.12 -9.01 -1.21
C LEU A 114 1.14 -9.40 -1.99
N ARG A 115 2.27 -8.75 -1.68
CA ARG A 115 3.55 -9.07 -2.34
C ARG A 115 4.03 -10.49 -2.06
N LEU A 116 3.79 -11.01 -0.86
CA LEU A 116 4.10 -12.41 -0.54
C LEU A 116 3.22 -13.38 -1.34
N LEU A 117 1.93 -13.08 -1.53
CA LEU A 117 1.04 -13.89 -2.38
C LEU A 117 1.53 -13.95 -3.83
N GLU A 118 2.00 -12.84 -4.40
CA GLU A 118 2.61 -12.82 -5.75
C GLU A 118 3.83 -13.73 -5.85
N GLN A 119 4.56 -13.89 -4.75
CA GLN A 119 5.77 -14.71 -4.67
C GLN A 119 5.51 -16.16 -4.23
N GLY A 120 4.26 -16.59 -4.08
CA GLY A 120 3.92 -17.93 -3.63
C GLY A 120 4.33 -18.19 -2.17
N VAL A 121 4.27 -17.17 -1.31
CA VAL A 121 4.61 -17.27 0.12
C VAL A 121 3.39 -16.93 0.96
N LYS A 122 3.08 -17.76 1.96
CA LYS A 122 1.91 -17.59 2.83
C LYS A 122 2.12 -16.46 3.84
N PRO A 123 1.37 -15.34 3.75
CA PRO A 123 1.37 -14.30 4.76
C PRO A 123 0.49 -14.70 5.95
N ILE A 124 1.00 -14.53 7.18
CA ILE A 124 0.23 -14.63 8.43
C ILE A 124 0.32 -13.28 9.13
N VAL A 125 -0.77 -12.53 9.14
CA VAL A 125 -0.81 -11.16 9.66
C VAL A 125 -1.36 -11.17 11.10
N TRP A 126 -0.62 -10.57 12.03
CA TRP A 126 -1.01 -10.37 13.42
C TRP A 126 -1.33 -8.90 13.65
N GLU A 127 -2.60 -8.60 13.94
CA GLU A 127 -3.06 -7.25 14.24
C GLU A 127 -3.62 -7.18 15.66
N ARG A 128 -3.10 -6.22 16.44
CA ARG A 128 -3.52 -6.02 17.83
C ARG A 128 -4.94 -5.48 17.93
N GLY A 129 -5.31 -4.60 16.99
CA GLY A 129 -6.62 -3.99 16.95
C GLY A 129 -7.67 -4.87 16.25
N LYS A 130 -8.82 -4.27 16.04
CA LYS A 130 -9.97 -4.91 15.41
C LYS A 130 -10.00 -4.68 13.90
N ASP A 131 -10.87 -5.44 13.22
CA ASP A 131 -11.16 -5.21 11.81
C ASP A 131 -11.85 -3.85 11.58
N VAL A 132 -11.96 -3.45 10.32
CA VAL A 132 -12.55 -2.16 9.94
C VAL A 132 -13.94 -1.93 10.57
N ARG A 133 -14.81 -2.93 10.65
CA ARG A 133 -16.19 -2.76 11.16
C ARG A 133 -16.24 -2.60 12.68
N GLU A 134 -15.53 -3.46 13.37
CA GLU A 134 -15.49 -3.45 14.85
C GLU A 134 -14.72 -2.24 15.39
N ARG A 135 -13.67 -1.80 14.68
CA ARG A 135 -12.86 -0.63 15.04
C ARG A 135 -13.66 0.67 15.06
N VAL A 136 -14.71 0.81 14.22
CA VAL A 136 -15.60 1.98 14.25
C VAL A 136 -16.24 2.17 15.62
N LYS A 137 -16.56 1.09 16.35
CA LYS A 137 -17.13 1.16 17.69
C LYS A 137 -16.14 1.75 18.69
N ASP A 138 -14.87 1.37 18.61
CA ASP A 138 -13.81 1.90 19.47
C ASP A 138 -13.58 3.39 19.19
N LEU A 139 -13.58 3.81 17.92
CA LEU A 139 -13.45 5.21 17.52
C LEU A 139 -14.66 6.06 18.02
N LYS A 140 -15.87 5.50 17.95
CA LYS A 140 -17.03 6.14 18.54
C LYS A 140 -16.87 6.30 20.06
N GLY A 141 -16.32 5.31 20.74
CA GLY A 141 -15.99 5.37 22.16
C GLY A 141 -15.06 6.53 22.50
N ILE A 142 -14.05 6.76 21.67
CA ILE A 142 -13.12 7.91 21.84
C ILE A 142 -13.86 9.24 21.67
N ASN A 143 -14.65 9.37 20.60
CA ASN A 143 -15.27 10.66 20.23
C ASN A 143 -16.44 11.02 21.12
N VAL A 144 -17.19 10.04 21.66
CA VAL A 144 -18.40 10.26 22.45
C VAL A 144 -18.14 10.10 23.94
N ASN A 145 -17.39 9.07 24.33
CA ASN A 145 -17.20 8.70 25.74
C ASN A 145 -15.80 9.08 26.28
N HIS A 146 -14.92 9.61 25.43
CA HIS A 146 -13.53 9.94 25.75
C HIS A 146 -12.73 8.74 26.30
N VAL A 147 -13.09 7.52 25.90
CA VAL A 147 -12.42 6.28 26.31
C VAL A 147 -11.59 5.74 25.15
N VAL A 148 -10.29 5.58 25.37
CA VAL A 148 -9.35 5.07 24.37
C VAL A 148 -9.08 3.59 24.66
N ASN A 149 -9.41 2.71 23.70
CA ASN A 149 -8.94 1.34 23.75
C ASN A 149 -7.44 1.32 23.37
N PRO A 150 -6.53 0.81 24.24
CA PRO A 150 -5.09 0.87 23.98
C PRO A 150 -4.64 0.03 22.78
N ASP A 151 -5.41 -1.00 22.41
CA ASP A 151 -5.08 -1.91 21.33
C ASP A 151 -5.91 -1.67 20.06
N SER A 152 -7.01 -0.90 20.12
CA SER A 152 -7.86 -0.61 18.95
C SER A 152 -8.34 0.84 18.99
N ASN A 153 -7.76 1.71 18.18
CA ASN A 153 -7.99 3.15 18.19
C ASN A 153 -7.61 3.79 16.85
N TYR A 154 -7.32 5.09 16.80
CA TYR A 154 -6.86 5.76 15.57
C TYR A 154 -5.50 5.28 15.07
N CYS A 155 -4.63 4.76 15.95
CA CYS A 155 -3.29 4.29 15.57
C CYS A 155 -3.25 2.80 15.23
N PHE A 156 -4.08 1.99 15.90
CA PHE A 156 -4.07 0.52 15.81
C PHE A 156 -5.40 -0.02 15.30
N GLY A 157 -5.31 -1.09 14.54
CA GLY A 157 -6.41 -1.77 13.87
C GLY A 157 -6.24 -1.82 12.35
N GLU A 158 -7.07 -2.59 11.69
CA GLU A 158 -7.01 -2.85 10.26
C GLU A 158 -6.92 -1.57 9.42
N GLY A 159 -5.97 -1.54 8.50
CA GLY A 159 -5.68 -0.40 7.62
C GLY A 159 -4.88 0.73 8.30
N GLY A 160 -4.58 0.62 9.61
CA GLY A 160 -3.74 1.57 10.35
C GLY A 160 -4.41 2.95 10.55
N ALA A 161 -3.58 3.98 10.78
CA ALA A 161 -4.05 5.33 11.13
C ALA A 161 -4.82 6.02 9.99
N GLY A 162 -4.63 5.60 8.75
CA GLY A 162 -5.24 6.21 7.57
C GLY A 162 -6.65 5.74 7.23
N THR A 163 -7.14 4.65 7.81
CA THR A 163 -8.36 3.96 7.39
C THR A 163 -9.59 4.85 7.29
N TYR A 164 -9.75 5.79 8.22
CA TYR A 164 -10.89 6.70 8.29
C TYR A 164 -10.53 8.14 7.95
N SER A 165 -9.38 8.35 7.30
CA SER A 165 -8.99 9.64 6.74
C SER A 165 -9.64 9.86 5.37
N ASP A 166 -9.40 11.02 4.77
CA ASP A 166 -9.79 11.30 3.38
C ASP A 166 -8.93 10.55 2.34
N GLY A 167 -7.94 9.79 2.79
CA GLY A 167 -7.11 8.96 1.92
C GLY A 167 -6.26 9.76 0.93
N LYS A 168 -5.64 10.85 1.39
CA LYS A 168 -4.66 11.59 0.58
C LYS A 168 -3.45 10.71 0.27
N LEU A 169 -3.15 10.54 -1.00
CA LEU A 169 -2.08 9.66 -1.49
C LEU A 169 -0.85 10.43 -1.98
N TYR A 170 -0.82 11.75 -1.79
CA TYR A 170 0.31 12.56 -2.22
C TYR A 170 1.55 12.31 -1.40
N THR A 171 2.68 12.07 -2.07
CA THR A 171 4.00 11.98 -1.46
C THR A 171 5.03 12.78 -2.26
N ARG A 172 5.98 13.38 -1.55
CA ARG A 172 7.16 14.01 -2.16
C ARG A 172 8.28 13.00 -2.42
N SER A 173 8.22 11.83 -1.81
CA SER A 173 9.23 10.78 -1.96
C SER A 173 9.03 10.04 -3.28
N LYS A 174 9.95 10.26 -4.23
CA LYS A 174 9.99 9.56 -5.52
C LYS A 174 11.23 8.65 -5.66
N LYS A 175 12.05 8.58 -4.61
CA LYS A 175 13.37 7.92 -4.70
C LYS A 175 13.32 6.41 -4.48
N ARG A 176 12.26 5.88 -3.89
CA ARG A 176 12.15 4.45 -3.53
C ARG A 176 10.77 3.93 -3.86
N GLY A 177 10.70 2.86 -4.61
CA GLY A 177 9.48 2.15 -4.97
C GLY A 177 8.69 2.78 -6.12
N ASP A 178 7.86 1.98 -6.74
CA ASP A 178 6.96 2.39 -7.81
C ASP A 178 5.62 2.84 -7.22
N MET A 179 5.42 4.16 -7.16
CA MET A 179 4.16 4.76 -6.71
C MET A 179 2.99 4.41 -7.64
N ARG A 180 3.28 4.25 -8.94
CA ARG A 180 2.26 3.92 -9.92
C ARG A 180 1.65 2.55 -9.64
N HIS A 181 2.48 1.57 -9.36
CA HIS A 181 2.04 0.22 -8.99
C HIS A 181 1.12 0.21 -7.76
N ILE A 182 1.46 0.99 -6.71
CA ILE A 182 0.60 1.11 -5.52
C ILE A 182 -0.77 1.71 -5.86
N LEU A 183 -0.81 2.75 -6.70
CA LEU A 183 -2.08 3.35 -7.13
C LEU A 183 -2.91 2.37 -7.97
N GLU A 184 -2.27 1.61 -8.84
CA GLU A 184 -2.90 0.56 -9.65
C GLU A 184 -3.52 -0.54 -8.77
N LEU A 185 -2.80 -1.02 -7.77
CA LEU A 185 -3.36 -1.96 -6.78
C LEU A 185 -4.59 -1.38 -6.07
N LEU A 186 -4.52 -0.11 -5.64
CA LEU A 186 -5.67 0.53 -5.00
C LEU A 186 -6.88 0.62 -5.94
N VAL A 187 -6.67 0.91 -7.24
CA VAL A 187 -7.74 0.89 -8.25
C VAL A 187 -8.27 -0.52 -8.44
N GLY A 188 -7.40 -1.51 -8.52
CA GLY A 188 -7.77 -2.92 -8.60
C GLY A 188 -8.65 -3.38 -7.43
N PHE A 189 -8.43 -2.82 -6.23
CA PHE A 189 -9.24 -3.06 -5.04
C PHE A 189 -10.42 -2.10 -4.86
N GLY A 190 -10.75 -1.28 -5.86
CA GLY A 190 -11.98 -0.48 -5.90
C GLY A 190 -11.81 1.03 -5.65
N ALA A 191 -10.58 1.57 -5.72
CA ALA A 191 -10.41 3.01 -5.82
C ALA A 191 -10.83 3.51 -7.20
N VAL A 192 -11.15 4.81 -7.28
CA VAL A 192 -11.48 5.43 -8.57
C VAL A 192 -10.25 5.53 -9.47
N PRO A 193 -10.36 5.23 -10.77
CA PRO A 193 -9.22 5.30 -11.71
C PRO A 193 -8.58 6.68 -11.82
N GLU A 194 -9.30 7.74 -11.48
CA GLU A 194 -8.82 9.11 -11.49
C GLU A 194 -7.57 9.33 -10.62
N ILE A 195 -7.39 8.52 -9.56
CA ILE A 195 -6.18 8.58 -8.72
C ILE A 195 -4.89 8.31 -9.51
N LEU A 196 -4.99 7.62 -10.64
CA LEU A 196 -3.84 7.30 -11.51
C LEU A 196 -3.36 8.51 -12.30
N VAL A 197 -4.21 9.50 -12.51
CA VAL A 197 -3.93 10.66 -13.36
C VAL A 197 -3.83 11.96 -12.56
N GLU A 198 -4.41 12.04 -11.38
CA GLU A 198 -4.38 13.26 -10.57
C GLU A 198 -3.01 13.51 -9.93
N ALA A 199 -2.56 14.77 -9.94
CA ALA A 199 -1.30 15.15 -9.30
C ALA A 199 -1.34 15.05 -7.78
N HIS A 200 -2.51 15.22 -7.19
CA HIS A 200 -2.77 15.10 -5.75
C HIS A 200 -3.96 14.16 -5.50
N PRO A 201 -3.75 12.84 -5.73
CA PRO A 201 -4.84 11.88 -5.63
C PRO A 201 -5.32 11.69 -4.20
N HIS A 202 -6.62 11.45 -4.04
CA HIS A 202 -7.24 11.04 -2.78
C HIS A 202 -8.37 10.04 -3.03
N ILE A 203 -8.56 9.11 -2.09
CA ILE A 203 -9.53 8.02 -2.24
C ILE A 203 -10.91 8.44 -1.75
N GLY A 204 -10.97 9.22 -0.68
CA GLY A 204 -12.20 9.57 0.03
C GLY A 204 -12.51 8.63 1.20
N THR A 205 -13.01 9.22 2.28
CA THR A 205 -13.20 8.58 3.60
C THR A 205 -14.09 7.32 3.56
N ASN A 206 -15.12 7.30 2.72
CA ASN A 206 -16.07 6.19 2.64
C ASN A 206 -15.58 5.01 1.78
N ARG A 207 -14.56 5.20 0.97
CA ARG A 207 -14.04 4.17 0.04
C ARG A 207 -12.88 3.40 0.64
N LEU A 208 -11.99 4.07 1.35
CA LEU A 208 -10.79 3.45 1.90
C LEU A 208 -11.07 2.24 2.79
N PRO A 209 -12.07 2.25 3.71
CA PRO A 209 -12.44 1.06 4.47
C PRO A 209 -12.85 -0.13 3.61
N LYS A 210 -13.52 0.10 2.48
CA LYS A 210 -13.94 -0.96 1.54
C LYS A 210 -12.74 -1.58 0.82
N ILE A 211 -11.81 -0.74 0.38
CA ILE A 211 -10.56 -1.18 -0.28
C ILE A 211 -9.73 -2.04 0.69
N ILE A 212 -9.58 -1.61 1.94
CA ILE A 212 -8.86 -2.35 2.97
C ILE A 212 -9.52 -3.71 3.21
N THR A 213 -10.85 -3.77 3.29
CA THR A 213 -11.60 -5.02 3.40
C THR A 213 -11.36 -5.92 2.18
N ALA A 214 -11.41 -5.38 0.97
CA ALA A 214 -11.16 -6.15 -0.26
C ALA A 214 -9.73 -6.72 -0.31
N ILE A 215 -8.73 -5.98 0.15
CA ILE A 215 -7.35 -6.47 0.28
C ILE A 215 -7.30 -7.66 1.25
N ARG A 216 -7.91 -7.54 2.44
CA ARG A 216 -7.98 -8.66 3.38
C ARG A 216 -8.67 -9.88 2.79
N GLU A 217 -9.82 -9.70 2.14
CA GLU A 217 -10.56 -10.79 1.51
C GLU A 217 -9.74 -11.49 0.43
N CYS A 218 -8.97 -10.73 -0.34
CA CYS A 218 -8.00 -11.28 -1.30
C CYS A 218 -6.93 -12.13 -0.62
N ILE A 219 -6.34 -11.64 0.49
CA ILE A 219 -5.34 -12.39 1.26
C ILE A 219 -5.92 -13.72 1.75
N LEU A 220 -7.12 -13.70 2.32
CA LEU A 220 -7.79 -14.90 2.84
C LEU A 220 -8.17 -15.88 1.73
N ALA A 221 -8.69 -15.39 0.61
CA ALA A 221 -9.10 -16.21 -0.54
C ALA A 221 -7.93 -17.03 -1.12
N HIS A 222 -6.71 -16.48 -1.08
CA HIS A 222 -5.51 -17.14 -1.58
C HIS A 222 -4.75 -17.95 -0.51
N GLY A 223 -5.34 -18.14 0.69
CA GLY A 223 -4.78 -19.01 1.72
C GLY A 223 -3.86 -18.32 2.73
N GLY A 224 -3.72 -17.00 2.69
CA GLY A 224 -3.11 -16.22 3.77
C GLY A 224 -4.02 -16.14 5.00
N GLU A 225 -3.51 -15.64 6.11
CA GLU A 225 -4.23 -15.52 7.37
C GLU A 225 -4.15 -14.09 7.92
N VAL A 226 -5.23 -13.62 8.56
CA VAL A 226 -5.27 -12.33 9.26
C VAL A 226 -5.94 -12.53 10.62
N HIS A 227 -5.18 -12.30 11.69
CA HIS A 227 -5.61 -12.49 13.06
C HIS A 227 -5.76 -11.16 13.77
N PHE A 228 -7.00 -10.74 14.07
CA PHE A 228 -7.32 -9.54 14.83
C PHE A 228 -7.38 -9.82 16.32
N GLY A 229 -7.14 -8.78 17.16
CA GLY A 229 -7.09 -8.93 18.60
C GLY A 229 -5.91 -9.77 19.06
N HIS A 230 -4.82 -9.78 18.31
CA HIS A 230 -3.62 -10.54 18.62
C HIS A 230 -2.40 -9.62 18.62
N ARG A 231 -1.85 -9.34 19.80
CA ARG A 231 -0.67 -8.48 19.98
C ARG A 231 0.59 -9.33 20.08
N VAL A 232 1.55 -9.09 19.22
CA VAL A 232 2.90 -9.63 19.36
C VAL A 232 3.57 -8.90 20.53
N VAL A 233 3.97 -9.67 21.54
CA VAL A 233 4.56 -9.16 22.80
C VAL A 233 6.04 -9.47 22.91
N ASP A 234 6.53 -10.44 22.15
CA ASP A 234 7.95 -10.77 22.11
C ASP A 234 8.40 -11.42 20.81
N ILE A 235 9.71 -11.30 20.53
CA ILE A 235 10.42 -11.97 19.44
C ILE A 235 11.41 -12.93 20.07
N LEU A 236 11.25 -14.22 19.80
CA LEU A 236 12.11 -15.26 20.34
C LEU A 236 13.36 -15.38 19.48
N LEU A 237 14.51 -15.18 20.11
CA LEU A 237 15.82 -15.22 19.47
C LEU A 237 16.65 -16.38 20.02
N GLU A 238 17.31 -17.08 19.13
CA GLU A 238 18.32 -18.10 19.47
C GLU A 238 19.70 -17.59 19.03
N ARG A 239 20.72 -17.87 19.85
CA ARG A 239 22.11 -17.55 19.46
C ARG A 239 22.49 -18.42 18.27
N ALA A 240 22.77 -17.81 17.15
CA ALA A 240 23.45 -18.48 16.04
C ALA A 240 24.93 -18.50 16.37
N GLY A 241 25.56 -19.68 16.31
CA GLY A 241 27.01 -19.80 16.47
C GLY A 241 27.79 -18.84 15.57
N SER A 242 29.13 -18.84 15.66
CA SER A 242 30.02 -17.94 14.92
C SER A 242 29.62 -17.74 13.45
N LEU A 243 29.79 -16.49 12.96
CA LEU A 243 29.58 -16.10 11.56
C LEU A 243 30.03 -17.16 10.55
N PRO A 244 29.24 -17.48 9.53
CA PRO A 244 29.78 -18.07 8.32
C PRO A 244 30.85 -17.10 7.75
N SER A 245 32.02 -17.65 7.38
CA SER A 245 33.11 -16.89 6.83
C SER A 245 32.62 -15.96 5.70
N ARG A 246 33.19 -14.77 5.61
CA ARG A 246 32.85 -13.65 4.68
C ARG A 246 32.69 -14.03 3.20
N SER A 247 33.04 -15.23 2.80
CA SER A 247 33.02 -15.70 1.41
C SER A 247 31.64 -16.15 0.86
N LYS A 248 30.57 -16.09 1.67
CA LYS A 248 29.23 -16.54 1.25
C LYS A 248 28.11 -15.51 1.39
N VAL A 249 28.42 -14.28 1.75
CA VAL A 249 27.43 -13.19 1.85
C VAL A 249 27.72 -12.23 0.70
N GLY A 250 26.79 -12.14 -0.26
CA GLY A 250 26.90 -11.19 -1.38
C GLY A 250 27.01 -9.76 -0.86
N GLU A 251 27.72 -8.91 -1.61
CA GLU A 251 28.07 -7.52 -1.26
C GLU A 251 26.88 -6.57 -0.99
N ASP A 252 25.64 -7.01 -1.22
CA ASP A 252 24.41 -6.19 -1.06
C ASP A 252 23.70 -6.32 0.31
N SER A 253 24.20 -7.13 1.23
CA SER A 253 23.68 -7.17 2.59
C SER A 253 24.37 -6.08 3.41
N GLY A 254 23.65 -4.97 3.70
CA GLY A 254 24.11 -3.91 4.60
C GLY A 254 24.69 -4.51 5.89
N ALA A 255 26.01 -4.64 5.96
CA ALA A 255 26.69 -5.30 7.04
C ALA A 255 26.55 -4.46 8.30
N PHE A 256 25.85 -4.98 9.29
CA PHE A 256 25.88 -4.47 10.66
C PHE A 256 27.32 -4.59 11.19
N HIS A 257 28.01 -3.47 11.30
CA HIS A 257 29.25 -3.37 12.05
C HIS A 257 28.93 -3.29 13.54
N GLY A 258 28.77 -4.44 14.20
CA GLY A 258 28.67 -4.56 15.63
C GLY A 258 29.38 -5.84 16.05
N SER A 259 30.19 -5.76 17.09
CA SER A 259 30.78 -6.91 17.82
C SER A 259 29.68 -7.72 18.50
N GLY A 260 28.69 -8.18 17.75
CA GLY A 260 27.43 -8.72 18.25
C GLY A 260 27.27 -10.19 17.91
N LEU A 261 26.85 -10.94 18.90
CA LEU A 261 26.32 -12.28 18.74
C LEU A 261 25.22 -12.27 17.67
N PHE A 262 25.43 -13.08 16.63
CA PHE A 262 24.37 -13.31 15.65
C PHE A 262 23.25 -14.09 16.30
N CYS A 263 22.04 -13.54 16.22
CA CYS A 263 20.82 -14.20 16.65
C CYS A 263 19.96 -14.48 15.43
N ARG A 264 19.26 -15.61 15.44
CA ARG A 264 18.20 -15.90 14.47
C ARG A 264 16.84 -15.87 15.16
N ILE A 265 15.82 -15.47 14.45
CA ILE A 265 14.44 -15.55 14.92
C ILE A 265 14.04 -17.03 14.91
N VAL A 266 13.46 -17.50 16.02
CA VAL A 266 12.91 -18.85 16.18
C VAL A 266 11.44 -18.85 16.49
N GLY A 267 10.84 -17.68 16.80
CA GLY A 267 9.41 -17.56 17.06
C GLY A 267 8.97 -16.17 17.47
N LEU A 268 7.65 -16.06 17.66
CA LEU A 268 6.98 -14.91 18.25
C LEU A 268 6.21 -15.36 19.50
N GLU A 269 6.07 -14.47 20.48
CA GLU A 269 5.04 -14.60 21.51
C GLU A 269 3.88 -13.68 21.15
N VAL A 270 2.70 -14.28 21.03
CA VAL A 270 1.47 -13.58 20.61
C VAL A 270 0.45 -13.69 21.73
N MET A 271 -0.03 -12.57 22.21
CA MET A 271 -1.04 -12.46 23.25
C MET A 271 -2.40 -12.18 22.60
N LYS A 272 -3.40 -13.00 22.93
CA LYS A 272 -4.79 -12.74 22.56
C LYS A 272 -5.35 -11.65 23.47
N ILE A 273 -5.89 -10.59 22.89
CA ILE A 273 -6.51 -9.50 23.63
C ILE A 273 -7.96 -9.89 23.97
N GLY A 274 -8.31 -9.90 25.26
CA GLY A 274 -9.66 -10.19 25.75
C GLY A 274 -10.67 -9.11 25.31
N ARG A 275 -11.97 -9.43 25.40
CA ARG A 275 -13.01 -8.41 25.26
C ARG A 275 -12.98 -7.48 26.46
N SER A 276 -13.37 -6.23 26.27
CA SER A 276 -13.30 -5.13 27.25
C SER A 276 -14.02 -5.39 28.57
N ASP A 277 -14.86 -6.41 28.66
CA ASP A 277 -15.65 -6.75 29.84
C ASP A 277 -14.95 -7.73 30.78
N ASP A 278 -13.82 -8.32 30.34
CA ASP A 278 -13.03 -9.23 31.17
C ASP A 278 -11.88 -8.45 31.85
N LEU A 279 -12.16 -7.93 33.05
CA LEU A 279 -11.23 -7.13 33.86
C LEU A 279 -9.99 -7.91 34.38
N ALA A 280 -9.79 -9.15 34.02
CA ALA A 280 -8.71 -9.98 34.54
C ALA A 280 -8.30 -11.13 33.58
N VAL A 281 -7.95 -10.81 32.34
CA VAL A 281 -7.26 -11.83 31.52
C VAL A 281 -5.83 -11.36 31.27
N ASN A 282 -4.87 -11.88 32.05
CA ASN A 282 -3.53 -12.11 31.52
C ASN A 282 -3.73 -12.88 30.23
N GLY A 283 -3.69 -12.18 29.08
CA GLY A 283 -4.05 -12.76 27.78
C GLY A 283 -3.26 -14.03 27.55
N ASP A 284 -3.92 -15.06 27.05
CA ASP A 284 -3.31 -16.32 26.67
C ASP A 284 -2.15 -16.01 25.69
N ILE A 285 -0.91 -16.18 26.18
CA ILE A 285 0.30 -15.97 25.38
C ILE A 285 0.67 -17.29 24.71
N ARG A 286 0.72 -17.27 23.39
CA ARG A 286 1.11 -18.41 22.58
C ARG A 286 2.46 -18.19 21.94
N LYS A 287 3.29 -19.23 21.95
CA LYS A 287 4.55 -19.26 21.20
C LYS A 287 4.28 -19.78 19.80
N ILE A 288 4.57 -18.96 18.82
CA ILE A 288 4.40 -19.27 17.39
C ILE A 288 5.79 -19.49 16.80
N PRO A 289 6.16 -20.73 16.43
CA PRO A 289 7.45 -20.99 15.78
C PRO A 289 7.52 -20.28 14.44
N THR A 290 8.55 -19.46 14.20
CA THR A 290 8.79 -18.85 12.90
C THR A 290 10.25 -18.43 12.74
N LYS A 291 10.70 -18.36 11.50
CA LYS A 291 12.05 -17.89 11.14
C LYS A 291 12.03 -16.57 10.37
N ARG A 292 10.86 -16.08 9.99
CA ARG A 292 10.71 -14.90 9.14
C ARG A 292 9.60 -14.01 9.67
N VAL A 293 9.96 -12.77 9.98
CA VAL A 293 9.05 -11.77 10.52
C VAL A 293 9.25 -10.45 9.80
N ILE A 294 8.14 -9.83 9.40
CA ILE A 294 8.09 -8.45 8.91
C ILE A 294 7.43 -7.61 10.00
N LEU A 295 8.13 -6.60 10.50
CA LEU A 295 7.56 -5.63 11.44
C LEU A 295 6.96 -4.46 10.65
N ALA A 296 5.64 -4.37 10.64
CA ALA A 296 4.85 -3.35 9.96
C ALA A 296 3.94 -2.56 10.92
N THR A 297 4.43 -2.32 12.14
CA THR A 297 3.66 -1.85 13.30
C THR A 297 3.39 -0.35 13.31
N GLY A 298 3.98 0.40 12.37
CA GLY A 298 3.88 1.86 12.33
C GLY A 298 4.69 2.54 13.45
N HIS A 299 4.67 3.87 13.47
CA HIS A 299 5.50 4.66 14.38
C HIS A 299 4.89 4.81 15.79
N SER A 300 3.62 4.47 15.98
CA SER A 300 2.94 4.63 17.28
C SER A 300 3.11 3.43 18.22
N ALA A 301 3.65 2.30 17.73
CA ALA A 301 3.85 1.08 18.50
C ALA A 301 5.10 1.16 19.38
N ARG A 302 5.05 1.99 20.44
CA ARG A 302 6.18 2.21 21.36
C ARG A 302 6.65 0.93 22.03
N ASP A 303 5.71 0.06 22.41
CA ASP A 303 5.97 -1.26 22.99
C ASP A 303 6.86 -2.14 22.10
N ILE A 304 6.75 -2.03 20.78
CA ILE A 304 7.62 -2.75 19.83
C ILE A 304 9.03 -2.15 19.84
N PHE A 305 9.19 -0.82 19.90
CA PHE A 305 10.51 -0.21 20.03
C PHE A 305 11.19 -0.63 21.33
N GLU A 306 10.46 -0.63 22.45
CA GLU A 306 10.94 -1.09 23.74
C GLU A 306 11.33 -2.57 23.71
N LEU A 307 10.53 -3.42 23.01
CA LEU A 307 10.84 -4.81 22.79
C LEU A 307 12.15 -5.00 22.03
N LEU A 308 12.36 -4.25 20.94
CA LEU A 308 13.58 -4.31 20.14
C LEU A 308 14.80 -3.96 21.00
N VAL A 309 14.72 -2.90 21.79
CA VAL A 309 15.80 -2.50 22.74
C VAL A 309 16.05 -3.61 23.78
N ARG A 310 14.99 -4.13 24.40
CA ARG A 310 15.07 -5.23 25.37
C ARG A 310 15.74 -6.47 24.80
N ARG A 311 15.45 -6.80 23.53
CA ARG A 311 16.05 -7.92 22.81
C ARG A 311 17.42 -7.61 22.21
N LYS A 312 17.96 -6.41 22.48
CA LYS A 312 19.27 -5.93 21.95
C LYS A 312 19.33 -5.93 20.43
N ILE A 313 18.21 -5.70 19.77
CA ILE A 313 18.14 -5.45 18.34
C ILE A 313 18.49 -3.98 18.15
N ALA A 314 19.44 -3.68 17.28
CA ALA A 314 19.89 -2.31 17.04
C ALA A 314 18.76 -1.44 16.50
N VAL A 315 18.54 -0.29 17.11
CA VAL A 315 17.56 0.72 16.72
C VAL A 315 18.28 2.06 16.62
N GLU A 316 18.12 2.73 15.50
CA GLU A 316 18.67 4.05 15.27
C GLU A 316 17.55 5.07 15.13
N THR A 317 17.76 6.26 15.72
CA THR A 317 16.87 7.39 15.45
C THR A 317 17.17 7.94 14.08
N LYS A 318 16.12 8.13 13.29
CA LYS A 318 16.24 8.80 12.01
C LYS A 318 15.94 10.28 12.19
N PRO A 319 16.85 11.20 11.77
CA PRO A 319 16.64 12.63 11.86
C PRO A 319 15.52 13.13 10.93
#